data_6909cd4d600667350f9110564742f2ab
#
_entry.id   6909cd4d600667350f9110564742f2ab
#
_cell.length_a   1.000
_cell.length_b   1.000
_cell.length_c   1.000
_cell.angle_alpha   90.00
_cell.angle_beta   90.00
_cell.angle_gamma   90.00
#
_symmetry.space_group_name_H-M   'P 1'
#
loop_
_entity.id
_entity.type
_entity.pdbx_description
1 polymer ?
#
loop_
_entity_poly.entity_id
_entity_poly.type
_entity_poly.pdbx_seq_one_letter_code
_entity_poly.pdbx_strand_id
1 'polypeptide(L)'
;IDERDHRFVIGERTSEGFYRAEASLDSAIARGLAYAPYADLIWCETSTPDLDQAKAFSEAIRAEYPDKLLAYNCSPSFNWKKNLSDRDIARFQNELGAMGYKFQFITLAGFHALNHSMFQLARDYKSRQMSAYVELQEAEFAAESQGYSATRHQREVGTGYFDELTQAISGGQSSLSALSGSTEQAQFDED
;
A
#
# COMPACT_ATOMS: atom_id res chain seq x y z
N ILE A 1 31.42 7.22 9.23
CA ILE A 1 30.72 5.92 9.15
C ILE A 1 30.44 5.42 10.57
N ASP A 2 29.29 4.78 10.79
CA ASP A 2 28.94 4.17 12.06
C ASP A 2 29.84 2.94 12.34
N GLU A 3 30.26 2.73 13.57
CA GLU A 3 31.15 1.61 13.93
C GLU A 3 30.55 0.23 13.58
N ARG A 4 29.24 0.11 13.65
CA ARG A 4 28.50 -1.11 13.28
C ARG A 4 28.59 -1.46 11.81
N ASP A 5 28.80 -0.46 10.96
CA ASP A 5 28.94 -0.64 9.51
C ASP A 5 30.40 -0.95 9.09
N HIS A 6 31.40 -0.70 9.95
CA HIS A 6 32.82 -0.87 9.59
C HIS A 6 33.13 -2.27 9.04
N ARG A 7 32.56 -3.32 9.65
CA ARG A 7 32.81 -4.71 9.22
C ARG A 7 32.26 -5.05 7.84
N PHE A 8 31.37 -4.21 7.31
CA PHE A 8 30.75 -4.39 5.99
C PHE A 8 31.35 -3.46 4.92
N VAL A 9 32.30 -2.60 5.29
CA VAL A 9 32.99 -1.72 4.34
C VAL A 9 33.91 -2.55 3.47
N ILE A 10 33.81 -2.36 2.15
CA ILE A 10 34.62 -3.06 1.14
C ILE A 10 35.30 -2.05 0.21
N GLY A 11 36.56 -2.36 -0.13
CA GLY A 11 37.31 -1.58 -1.10
C GLY A 11 37.62 -0.14 -0.68
N GLU A 12 37.95 0.68 -1.67
CA GLU A 12 38.25 2.09 -1.48
C GLU A 12 36.98 2.95 -1.54
N ARG A 13 37.07 4.20 -1.07
CA ARG A 13 36.00 5.19 -1.23
C ARG A 13 35.73 5.47 -2.71
N THR A 14 34.49 5.86 -3.00
CA THR A 14 34.14 6.37 -4.33
C THR A 14 34.78 7.75 -4.59
N SER A 15 34.75 8.22 -5.83
CA SER A 15 35.22 9.56 -6.19
C SER A 15 34.51 10.68 -5.43
N GLU A 16 33.26 10.46 -5.01
CA GLU A 16 32.45 11.38 -4.21
C GLU A 16 32.76 11.26 -2.70
N GLY A 17 33.61 10.32 -2.31
CA GLY A 17 34.03 10.09 -0.93
C GLY A 17 33.12 9.16 -0.12
N PHE A 18 32.19 8.45 -0.74
CA PHE A 18 31.33 7.49 -0.07
C PHE A 18 32.05 6.18 0.23
N TYR A 19 31.68 5.54 1.34
CA TYR A 19 32.11 4.18 1.62
C TYR A 19 31.29 3.19 0.81
N ARG A 20 31.93 2.18 0.28
CA ARG A 20 31.26 1.02 -0.30
C ARG A 20 31.01 0.01 0.79
N ALA A 21 29.79 -0.50 0.88
CA ALA A 21 29.43 -1.53 1.84
C ALA A 21 28.98 -2.79 1.09
N GLU A 22 29.25 -3.93 1.68
CA GLU A 22 28.73 -5.20 1.21
C GLU A 22 27.20 -5.22 1.35
N ALA A 23 26.52 -5.52 0.24
CA ALA A 23 25.09 -5.73 0.24
C ALA A 23 24.79 -7.17 0.68
N SER A 24 24.57 -7.37 1.99
CA SER A 24 24.34 -8.69 2.56
C SER A 24 23.18 -8.67 3.55
N LEU A 25 22.57 -9.86 3.77
CA LEU A 25 21.56 -10.03 4.81
C LEU A 25 22.14 -9.74 6.20
N ASP A 26 23.39 -10.08 6.45
CA ASP A 26 24.07 -9.83 7.71
C ASP A 26 24.18 -8.33 8.01
N SER A 27 24.43 -7.50 6.99
CA SER A 27 24.45 -6.04 7.17
C SER A 27 23.07 -5.49 7.48
N ALA A 28 22.03 -6.02 6.84
CA ALA A 28 20.63 -5.66 7.15
C ALA A 28 20.21 -6.08 8.56
N ILE A 29 20.59 -7.28 9.00
CA ILE A 29 20.36 -7.77 10.36
C ILE A 29 21.07 -6.88 11.39
N ALA A 30 22.35 -6.57 11.18
CA ALA A 30 23.10 -5.73 12.08
C ALA A 30 22.47 -4.34 12.27
N ARG A 31 21.99 -3.74 11.21
CA ARG A 31 21.25 -2.47 11.26
C ARG A 31 19.89 -2.64 11.91
N GLY A 32 19.14 -3.69 11.58
CA GLY A 32 17.87 -4.00 12.21
C GLY A 32 17.96 -4.13 13.73
N LEU A 33 18.95 -4.86 14.22
CA LEU A 33 19.25 -4.99 15.67
C LEU A 33 19.60 -3.64 16.31
N ALA A 34 20.38 -2.81 15.61
CA ALA A 34 20.73 -1.49 16.09
C ALA A 34 19.55 -0.52 16.17
N TYR A 35 18.57 -0.65 15.27
CA TYR A 35 17.38 0.19 15.21
C TYR A 35 16.26 -0.31 16.13
N ALA A 36 16.23 -1.60 16.43
CA ALA A 36 15.16 -2.22 17.20
C ALA A 36 14.82 -1.54 18.53
N PRO A 37 15.79 -1.02 19.34
CA PRO A 37 15.45 -0.31 20.58
C PRO A 37 14.70 1.00 20.39
N TYR A 38 14.80 1.60 19.19
CA TYR A 38 14.31 2.96 18.90
C TYR A 38 13.09 2.98 17.97
N ALA A 39 12.66 1.83 17.48
CA ALA A 39 11.55 1.72 16.54
C ALA A 39 10.47 0.78 17.06
N ASP A 40 9.21 1.13 16.85
CA ASP A 40 8.07 0.27 17.17
C ASP A 40 8.01 -0.93 16.22
N LEU A 41 8.42 -0.70 14.96
CA LEU A 41 8.35 -1.67 13.89
C LEU A 41 9.61 -1.58 13.02
N ILE A 42 10.17 -2.74 12.63
CA ILE A 42 11.34 -2.83 11.76
C ILE A 42 10.94 -3.34 10.38
N TRP A 43 11.45 -2.68 9.37
CA TRP A 43 11.23 -3.03 7.97
C TRP A 43 12.56 -3.36 7.28
N CYS A 44 12.63 -4.57 6.68
CA CYS A 44 13.75 -4.98 5.84
C CYS A 44 13.31 -4.97 4.36
N GLU A 45 13.95 -4.13 3.56
CA GLU A 45 13.77 -4.14 2.11
C GLU A 45 14.57 -5.27 1.47
N THR A 46 13.93 -5.96 0.52
CA THR A 46 14.55 -7.00 -0.29
C THR A 46 14.38 -6.69 -1.78
N SER A 47 15.21 -7.29 -2.63
CA SER A 47 15.13 -7.10 -4.08
C SER A 47 14.23 -8.11 -4.80
N THR A 48 13.91 -9.21 -4.13
CA THR A 48 13.06 -10.30 -4.64
C THR A 48 12.19 -10.84 -3.50
N PRO A 49 11.06 -11.48 -3.82
CA PRO A 49 10.23 -12.13 -2.79
C PRO A 49 10.91 -13.44 -2.35
N ASP A 50 11.51 -13.44 -1.17
CA ASP A 50 12.29 -14.54 -0.64
C ASP A 50 11.91 -14.79 0.83
N LEU A 51 11.21 -15.92 1.07
CA LEU A 51 10.77 -16.30 2.42
C LEU A 51 11.93 -16.76 3.31
N ASP A 52 13.01 -17.30 2.74
CA ASP A 52 14.16 -17.74 3.53
C ASP A 52 14.94 -16.54 4.07
N GLN A 53 15.14 -15.51 3.26
CA GLN A 53 15.70 -14.24 3.73
C GLN A 53 14.81 -13.57 4.77
N ALA A 54 13.51 -13.52 4.54
CA ALA A 54 12.55 -12.96 5.49
C ALA A 54 12.59 -13.71 6.82
N LYS A 55 12.66 -15.04 6.78
CA LYS A 55 12.78 -15.88 7.97
C LYS A 55 14.06 -15.61 8.74
N ALA A 56 15.20 -15.63 8.06
CA ALA A 56 16.50 -15.41 8.71
C ALA A 56 16.58 -14.03 9.37
N PHE A 57 16.08 -12.98 8.71
CA PHE A 57 15.99 -11.64 9.29
C PHE A 57 15.09 -11.62 10.51
N SER A 58 13.89 -12.18 10.42
CA SER A 58 12.94 -12.23 11.54
C SER A 58 13.50 -12.98 12.74
N GLU A 59 14.09 -14.16 12.52
CA GLU A 59 14.68 -14.98 13.58
C GLU A 59 15.78 -14.23 14.31
N ALA A 60 16.67 -13.54 13.57
CA ALA A 60 17.76 -12.77 14.15
C ALA A 60 17.24 -11.59 15.02
N ILE A 61 16.29 -10.81 14.50
CA ILE A 61 15.72 -9.68 15.26
C ILE A 61 14.97 -10.17 16.49
N ARG A 62 14.14 -11.20 16.35
CA ARG A 62 13.28 -11.67 17.45
C ARG A 62 14.00 -12.54 18.47
N ALA A 63 15.20 -13.00 18.18
CA ALA A 63 16.06 -13.64 19.19
C ALA A 63 16.46 -12.66 20.31
N GLU A 64 16.70 -11.38 19.96
CA GLU A 64 17.04 -10.34 20.92
C GLU A 64 15.82 -9.51 21.37
N TYR A 65 14.84 -9.34 20.49
CA TYR A 65 13.62 -8.55 20.69
C TYR A 65 12.38 -9.39 20.36
N PRO A 66 11.95 -10.31 21.22
CA PRO A 66 10.90 -11.30 20.89
C PRO A 66 9.57 -10.71 20.43
N ASP A 67 9.20 -9.55 20.97
CA ASP A 67 7.94 -8.87 20.70
C ASP A 67 8.04 -7.84 19.55
N LYS A 68 9.22 -7.73 18.90
CA LYS A 68 9.42 -6.75 17.84
C LYS A 68 8.52 -7.04 16.65
N LEU A 69 7.74 -6.04 16.28
CA LEU A 69 6.91 -6.09 15.08
C LEU A 69 7.79 -5.87 13.83
N LEU A 70 7.43 -6.59 12.76
CA LEU A 70 8.11 -6.48 11.49
C LEU A 70 7.14 -6.07 10.38
N ALA A 71 7.65 -5.30 9.42
CA ALA A 71 6.95 -4.94 8.20
C ALA A 71 7.60 -5.58 6.97
N TYR A 72 6.79 -5.86 5.96
CA TYR A 72 7.26 -6.37 4.67
C TYR A 72 6.59 -5.64 3.51
N ASN A 73 7.39 -5.18 2.57
CA ASN A 73 6.92 -4.63 1.32
C ASN A 73 6.76 -5.73 0.27
N CYS A 74 5.51 -6.08 -0.03
CA CYS A 74 5.17 -6.90 -1.19
C CYS A 74 5.29 -6.07 -2.46
N SER A 75 6.50 -5.70 -2.82
CA SER A 75 6.79 -4.70 -3.85
C SER A 75 6.20 -5.07 -5.22
N PRO A 76 5.57 -4.11 -5.92
CA PRO A 76 5.16 -4.29 -7.31
C PRO A 76 6.36 -4.37 -8.27
N SER A 77 7.56 -3.97 -7.82
CA SER A 77 8.80 -4.13 -8.59
C SER A 77 9.28 -5.58 -8.66
N PHE A 78 8.78 -6.44 -7.77
CA PHE A 78 9.04 -7.87 -7.86
C PHE A 78 8.23 -8.46 -9.02
N ASN A 79 8.87 -9.25 -9.84
CA ASN A 79 8.14 -10.09 -10.78
C ASN A 79 7.74 -11.38 -10.07
N TRP A 80 6.63 -11.32 -9.32
CA TRP A 80 6.13 -12.41 -8.48
C TRP A 80 6.05 -13.74 -9.21
N LYS A 81 5.42 -13.73 -10.38
CA LYS A 81 5.19 -14.92 -11.20
C LYS A 81 6.47 -15.52 -11.78
N LYS A 82 7.51 -14.69 -12.00
CA LYS A 82 8.83 -15.15 -12.46
C LYS A 82 9.61 -15.83 -11.34
N ASN A 83 9.43 -15.36 -10.10
CA ASN A 83 10.24 -15.81 -8.95
C ASN A 83 9.58 -16.94 -8.16
N LEU A 84 8.24 -17.00 -8.15
CA LEU A 84 7.49 -17.91 -7.29
C LEU A 84 6.44 -18.70 -8.06
N SER A 85 6.14 -19.92 -7.58
CA SER A 85 4.99 -20.69 -8.04
C SER A 85 3.67 -20.08 -7.53
N ASP A 86 2.55 -20.44 -8.16
CA ASP A 86 1.21 -20.03 -7.70
C ASP A 86 0.93 -20.46 -6.27
N ARG A 87 1.39 -21.62 -5.89
CA ARG A 87 1.28 -22.16 -4.53
C ARG A 87 2.04 -21.27 -3.54
N ASP A 88 3.25 -20.87 -3.88
CA ASP A 88 4.09 -20.03 -3.00
C ASP A 88 3.53 -18.61 -2.90
N ILE A 89 3.06 -18.05 -4.00
CA ILE A 89 2.37 -16.74 -4.00
C ILE A 89 1.15 -16.78 -3.08
N ALA A 90 0.32 -17.82 -3.18
CA ALA A 90 -0.91 -17.92 -2.39
C ALA A 90 -0.70 -18.01 -0.87
N ARG A 91 0.44 -18.57 -0.42
CA ARG A 91 0.77 -18.72 1.01
C ARG A 91 1.70 -17.66 1.56
N PHE A 92 2.33 -16.87 0.68
CA PHE A 92 3.44 -15.97 1.01
C PHE A 92 3.14 -15.05 2.21
N GLN A 93 2.01 -14.35 2.17
CA GLN A 93 1.62 -13.41 3.23
C GLN A 93 1.30 -14.10 4.56
N ASN A 94 0.72 -15.30 4.53
CA ASN A 94 0.43 -16.06 5.74
C ASN A 94 1.73 -16.51 6.41
N GLU A 95 2.72 -16.94 5.64
CA GLU A 95 4.03 -17.32 6.16
C GLU A 95 4.78 -16.13 6.74
N LEU A 96 4.78 -14.99 6.05
CA LEU A 96 5.32 -13.75 6.61
C LEU A 96 4.63 -13.39 7.94
N GLY A 97 3.31 -13.47 7.99
CA GLY A 97 2.53 -13.21 9.21
C GLY A 97 2.91 -14.13 10.37
N ALA A 98 3.18 -15.42 10.09
CA ALA A 98 3.65 -16.38 11.09
C ALA A 98 5.07 -16.05 11.60
N MET A 99 5.94 -15.51 10.74
CA MET A 99 7.28 -15.07 11.11
C MET A 99 7.31 -13.77 11.94
N GLY A 100 6.20 -13.03 12.04
CA GLY A 100 6.15 -11.77 12.81
C GLY A 100 6.05 -10.50 11.96
N TYR A 101 5.96 -10.62 10.64
CA TYR A 101 5.66 -9.51 9.75
C TYR A 101 4.17 -9.17 9.83
N LYS A 102 3.80 -8.37 10.82
CA LYS A 102 2.40 -8.04 11.12
C LYS A 102 1.85 -6.91 10.29
N PHE A 103 2.71 -6.10 9.69
CA PHE A 103 2.34 -5.07 8.72
C PHE A 103 2.91 -5.43 7.34
N GLN A 104 2.02 -5.74 6.41
CA GLN A 104 2.38 -6.11 5.04
C GLN A 104 1.64 -5.18 4.08
N PHE A 105 2.34 -4.66 3.09
CA PHE A 105 1.78 -3.69 2.17
C PHE A 105 2.29 -3.89 0.75
N ILE A 106 1.51 -3.44 -0.21
CA ILE A 106 1.90 -3.41 -1.62
C ILE A 106 2.09 -1.94 -1.99
N THR A 107 3.33 -1.49 -2.10
CA THR A 107 3.65 -0.13 -2.53
C THR A 107 3.02 0.13 -3.90
N LEU A 108 2.41 1.30 -4.07
CA LEU A 108 1.84 1.72 -5.35
C LEU A 108 0.68 0.85 -5.88
N ALA A 109 0.06 -0.01 -5.06
CA ALA A 109 -1.06 -0.83 -5.52
C ALA A 109 -2.19 0.02 -6.13
N GLY A 110 -2.57 1.12 -5.45
CA GLY A 110 -3.56 2.06 -5.93
C GLY A 110 -3.14 2.75 -7.23
N PHE A 111 -1.88 3.14 -7.34
CA PHE A 111 -1.33 3.73 -8.57
C PHE A 111 -1.47 2.77 -9.76
N HIS A 112 -1.06 1.53 -9.60
CA HIS A 112 -1.16 0.52 -10.68
C HIS A 112 -2.60 0.20 -11.03
N ALA A 113 -3.47 0.01 -10.04
CA ALA A 113 -4.89 -0.26 -10.26
C ALA A 113 -5.57 0.89 -11.02
N LEU A 114 -5.39 2.13 -10.56
CA LEU A 114 -5.97 3.32 -11.20
C LEU A 114 -5.46 3.50 -12.63
N ASN A 115 -4.15 3.47 -12.85
CA ASN A 115 -3.57 3.71 -14.17
C ASN A 115 -3.97 2.62 -15.16
N HIS A 116 -3.98 1.35 -14.75
CA HIS A 116 -4.38 0.25 -15.61
C HIS A 116 -5.87 0.33 -15.96
N SER A 117 -6.74 0.60 -14.98
CA SER A 117 -8.18 0.77 -15.21
C SER A 117 -8.47 1.93 -16.16
N MET A 118 -7.85 3.10 -15.93
CA MET A 118 -8.00 4.26 -16.82
C MET A 118 -7.45 4.00 -18.23
N PHE A 119 -6.34 3.29 -18.34
CA PHE A 119 -5.81 2.90 -19.66
C PHE A 119 -6.79 2.00 -20.41
N GLN A 120 -7.38 1.00 -19.75
CA GLN A 120 -8.38 0.13 -20.36
C GLN A 120 -9.62 0.92 -20.82
N LEU A 121 -10.16 1.76 -19.93
CA LEU A 121 -11.30 2.60 -20.24
C LEU A 121 -11.02 3.50 -21.44
N ALA A 122 -9.90 4.22 -21.46
CA ALA A 122 -9.55 5.12 -22.56
C ALA A 122 -9.38 4.40 -23.91
N ARG A 123 -8.71 3.22 -23.88
CA ARG A 123 -8.54 2.37 -25.07
C ARG A 123 -9.89 1.95 -25.65
N ASP A 124 -10.78 1.48 -24.79
CA ASP A 124 -12.06 0.91 -25.19
C ASP A 124 -13.06 2.01 -25.55
N TYR A 125 -13.03 3.14 -24.85
CA TYR A 125 -13.85 4.32 -25.16
C TYR A 125 -13.55 4.87 -26.57
N LYS A 126 -12.31 4.81 -27.02
CA LYS A 126 -11.91 5.24 -28.38
C LYS A 126 -12.72 4.54 -29.47
N SER A 127 -13.09 3.28 -29.29
CA SER A 127 -13.80 2.47 -30.30
C SER A 127 -15.28 2.24 -29.97
N ARG A 128 -15.66 2.23 -28.69
CA ARG A 128 -17.00 1.86 -28.22
C ARG A 128 -17.74 3.01 -27.51
N GLN A 129 -17.10 4.15 -27.32
CA GLN A 129 -17.66 5.34 -26.69
C GLN A 129 -18.36 5.04 -25.34
N MET A 130 -19.55 5.58 -25.12
CA MET A 130 -20.30 5.40 -23.88
C MET A 130 -20.57 3.94 -23.50
N SER A 131 -20.63 3.03 -24.50
CA SER A 131 -20.78 1.60 -24.15
C SER A 131 -19.64 1.05 -23.32
N ALA A 132 -18.41 1.54 -23.51
CA ALA A 132 -17.28 1.13 -22.66
C ALA A 132 -17.39 1.72 -21.24
N TYR A 133 -17.88 2.94 -21.11
CA TYR A 133 -18.10 3.54 -19.79
C TYR A 133 -19.25 2.85 -19.02
N VAL A 134 -20.33 2.53 -19.71
CA VAL A 134 -21.48 1.83 -19.09
C VAL A 134 -21.07 0.46 -18.54
N GLU A 135 -20.17 -0.26 -19.20
CA GLU A 135 -19.64 -1.53 -18.65
C GLU A 135 -18.93 -1.34 -17.31
N LEU A 136 -18.15 -0.27 -17.16
CA LEU A 136 -17.55 0.08 -15.87
C LEU A 136 -18.63 0.39 -14.84
N GLN A 137 -19.60 1.24 -15.19
CA GLN A 137 -20.68 1.64 -14.30
C GLN A 137 -21.53 0.44 -13.83
N GLU A 138 -21.88 -0.47 -14.73
CA GLU A 138 -22.62 -1.69 -14.37
C GLU A 138 -21.79 -2.62 -13.46
N ALA A 139 -20.48 -2.68 -13.67
CA ALA A 139 -19.59 -3.43 -12.79
C ALA A 139 -19.52 -2.83 -11.37
N GLU A 140 -19.56 -1.50 -11.24
CA GLU A 140 -19.62 -0.79 -9.97
C GLU A 140 -20.95 -1.09 -9.24
N PHE A 141 -22.09 -0.99 -9.92
CA PHE A 141 -23.41 -1.33 -9.34
C PHE A 141 -23.46 -2.79 -8.89
N ALA A 142 -22.95 -3.72 -9.70
CA ALA A 142 -22.90 -5.13 -9.31
C ALA A 142 -22.03 -5.37 -8.06
N ALA A 143 -20.99 -4.56 -7.86
CA ALA A 143 -20.09 -4.67 -6.72
C ALA A 143 -20.69 -4.11 -5.41
N GLU A 144 -21.77 -3.33 -5.44
CA GLU A 144 -22.43 -2.80 -4.24
C GLU A 144 -22.85 -3.91 -3.27
N SER A 145 -23.32 -5.03 -3.80
CA SER A 145 -23.67 -6.21 -2.99
C SER A 145 -22.48 -6.82 -2.25
N GLN A 146 -21.26 -6.45 -2.62
CA GLN A 146 -20.00 -6.88 -2.01
C GLN A 146 -19.37 -5.79 -1.12
N GLY A 147 -20.07 -4.66 -0.93
CA GLY A 147 -19.66 -3.55 -0.08
C GLY A 147 -18.95 -2.42 -0.83
N TYR A 148 -19.01 -2.38 -2.16
CA TYR A 148 -18.50 -1.24 -2.92
C TYR A 148 -19.49 -0.07 -2.80
N SER A 149 -19.02 1.12 -2.43
CA SER A 149 -19.87 2.29 -2.13
C SER A 149 -19.60 3.51 -3.00
N ALA A 150 -18.54 3.48 -3.81
CA ALA A 150 -18.11 4.66 -4.57
C ALA A 150 -19.01 5.04 -5.75
N THR A 151 -20.06 4.27 -6.04
CA THR A 151 -21.19 4.70 -6.89
C THR A 151 -21.87 5.94 -6.29
N ARG A 152 -21.84 6.09 -4.98
CA ARG A 152 -22.28 7.28 -4.24
C ARG A 152 -21.11 8.27 -4.10
N HIS A 153 -20.55 8.72 -5.21
CA HIS A 153 -19.28 9.46 -5.24
C HIS A 153 -19.33 10.79 -4.46
N GLN A 154 -20.44 11.49 -4.39
CA GLN A 154 -20.56 12.71 -3.58
C GLN A 154 -20.46 12.42 -2.09
N ARG A 155 -21.04 11.30 -1.64
CA ARG A 155 -20.89 10.83 -0.26
C ARG A 155 -19.46 10.46 0.05
N GLU A 156 -18.79 9.73 -0.85
CA GLU A 156 -17.39 9.29 -0.67
C GLU A 156 -16.40 10.47 -0.59
N VAL A 157 -16.63 11.55 -1.31
CA VAL A 157 -15.78 12.76 -1.22
C VAL A 157 -16.18 13.71 -0.10
N GLY A 158 -17.21 13.37 0.70
CA GLY A 158 -17.60 14.11 1.89
C GLY A 158 -18.38 15.40 1.64
N THR A 159 -19.08 15.52 0.51
CA THR A 159 -19.89 16.71 0.19
C THR A 159 -20.93 17.01 1.27
N GLY A 160 -21.62 15.99 1.80
CA GLY A 160 -22.58 16.13 2.88
C GLY A 160 -21.98 16.73 4.16
N TYR A 161 -20.75 16.36 4.51
CA TYR A 161 -20.03 16.91 5.65
C TYR A 161 -19.83 18.43 5.54
N PHE A 162 -19.45 18.91 4.34
CA PHE A 162 -19.25 20.34 4.13
C PHE A 162 -20.57 21.11 4.14
N ASP A 163 -21.66 20.54 3.64
CA ASP A 163 -22.99 21.14 3.74
C ASP A 163 -23.44 21.25 5.21
N GLU A 164 -23.27 20.20 6.00
CA GLU A 164 -23.57 20.20 7.44
C GLU A 164 -22.72 21.23 8.20
N LEU A 165 -21.42 21.28 7.92
CA LEU A 165 -20.53 22.27 8.54
C LEU A 165 -20.97 23.69 8.23
N THR A 166 -21.34 23.98 6.98
CA THR A 166 -21.81 25.31 6.56
C THR A 166 -23.12 25.67 7.28
N GLN A 167 -24.05 24.73 7.40
CA GLN A 167 -25.28 24.93 8.14
C GLN A 167 -25.01 25.18 9.64
N ALA A 168 -24.13 24.41 10.26
CA ALA A 168 -23.78 24.58 11.67
C ALA A 168 -23.16 25.96 11.94
N ILE A 169 -22.23 26.42 11.10
CA ILE A 169 -21.58 27.73 11.25
C ILE A 169 -22.58 28.89 11.06
N SER A 170 -23.53 28.75 10.13
CA SER A 170 -24.54 29.77 9.84
C SER A 170 -25.77 29.73 10.76
N GLY A 171 -25.81 28.84 11.74
CA GLY A 171 -26.98 28.63 12.59
C GLY A 171 -28.21 28.14 11.83
N GLY A 172 -28.01 27.33 10.79
CA GLY A 172 -29.06 26.77 9.95
C GLY A 172 -29.61 27.73 8.89
N GLN A 173 -28.96 28.87 8.68
CA GLN A 173 -29.44 29.92 7.78
C GLN A 173 -28.69 29.99 6.44
N SER A 174 -27.84 29.01 6.15
CA SER A 174 -27.13 28.99 4.87
C SER A 174 -28.09 28.60 3.73
N SER A 175 -28.05 29.39 2.66
CA SER A 175 -28.67 29.04 1.38
C SER A 175 -27.70 28.29 0.46
N LEU A 176 -26.45 28.12 0.89
CA LEU A 176 -25.40 27.45 0.14
C LEU A 176 -25.39 25.96 0.54
N SER A 177 -25.93 25.12 -0.31
CA SER A 177 -25.92 23.67 -0.18
C SER A 177 -25.59 23.08 -1.55
N ALA A 178 -24.58 22.21 -1.60
CA ALA A 178 -24.18 21.57 -2.85
C ALA A 178 -25.18 20.49 -3.29
N LEU A 179 -25.95 19.93 -2.35
CA LEU A 179 -26.79 18.75 -2.58
C LEU A 179 -28.25 19.06 -2.74
N SER A 180 -28.77 20.12 -2.08
CA SER A 180 -30.19 20.44 -2.10
C SER A 180 -30.70 20.70 -3.52
N GLY A 181 -31.63 19.85 -3.98
CA GLY A 181 -32.21 19.92 -5.31
C GLY A 181 -31.31 19.50 -6.46
N SER A 182 -30.13 18.91 -6.17
CA SER A 182 -29.25 18.35 -7.18
C SER A 182 -29.65 16.93 -7.58
N THR A 183 -29.15 16.46 -8.72
CA THR A 183 -29.31 15.06 -9.17
C THR A 183 -28.59 14.06 -8.29
N GLU A 184 -27.71 14.54 -7.40
CA GLU A 184 -26.87 13.74 -6.51
C GLU A 184 -27.47 13.55 -5.11
N GLN A 185 -28.61 14.20 -4.83
CA GLN A 185 -29.23 14.16 -3.50
C GLN A 185 -29.55 12.73 -3.05
N ALA A 186 -29.99 11.87 -3.96
CA ALA A 186 -30.30 10.47 -3.65
C ALA A 186 -29.08 9.65 -3.17
N GLN A 187 -27.84 10.11 -3.37
CA GLN A 187 -26.64 9.41 -2.88
C GLN A 187 -26.53 9.47 -1.35
N PHE A 188 -27.30 10.31 -0.67
CA PHE A 188 -27.28 10.50 0.78
C PHE A 188 -28.49 9.89 1.47
N ASP A 189 -29.46 9.39 0.72
CA ASP A 189 -30.58 8.65 1.29
C ASP A 189 -30.05 7.34 1.90
N GLU A 190 -30.46 7.04 3.13
CA GLU A 190 -30.21 5.76 3.77
C GLU A 190 -31.11 4.69 3.12
N ASP A 191 -30.57 3.51 2.84
CA ASP A 191 -31.32 2.33 2.37
C ASP A 191 -32.19 1.75 3.48
#